data_aeb544dc77d624c818ebb3fa4f349a2f
#
_entry.id   aeb544dc77d624c818ebb3fa4f349a2f
#
_cell.length_a   1.000
_cell.length_b   1.000
_cell.length_c   1.000
_cell.angle_alpha   90.00
_cell.angle_beta   90.00
_cell.angle_gamma   90.00
#
_symmetry.space_group_name_H-M   'P 1'
#
loop_
_entity.id
_entity.type
_entity.pdbx_description
1 polymer ?
#
loop_
_entity_poly.entity_id
_entity_poly.type
_entity_poly.pdbx_seq_one_letter_code
_entity_poly.pdbx_strand_id
1 'polypeptide(L)'
;MIRTENAQLVNYIYVDMHARDIGGYVADAQHVLADKIPVPPGFRLQWSGQFEYLERARAKLAVVVPVTLVVIFVLLYLNFGRLTETLIVMLSVPFALVGGVWLMAWMQFNLSVAVAVGFIALAGVAAETGVVMLIYLDHALTGRRARCAREDRAFTRKDLRAAIMEGAVLARAPGTPSR
;
A
#
# COMPACT_ATOMS: atom_id res chain seq x y z
N MET A 1 16.63 -24.81 30.32
CA MET A 1 17.07 -25.96 29.48
C MET A 1 18.10 -25.40 28.49
N ILE A 2 19.37 -25.82 28.58
CA ILE A 2 20.44 -25.34 27.71
C ILE A 2 20.34 -26.10 26.39
N ARG A 3 20.29 -25.36 25.28
CA ARG A 3 20.25 -25.91 23.91
C ARG A 3 21.47 -25.45 23.14
N THR A 4 21.79 -26.11 22.04
CA THR A 4 22.87 -25.72 21.14
C THR A 4 22.26 -25.29 19.81
N GLU A 5 22.48 -24.04 19.41
CA GLU A 5 22.13 -23.52 18.09
C GLU A 5 23.37 -22.93 17.44
N ASN A 6 23.56 -23.21 16.15
CA ASN A 6 24.73 -22.76 15.39
C ASN A 6 26.08 -23.01 16.09
N ALA A 7 26.22 -24.16 16.73
CA ALA A 7 27.39 -24.55 17.54
C ALA A 7 27.67 -23.67 18.77
N GLN A 8 26.69 -22.89 19.24
CA GLN A 8 26.78 -22.10 20.46
C GLN A 8 25.76 -22.57 21.50
N LEU A 9 26.12 -22.50 22.77
CA LEU A 9 25.22 -22.80 23.87
C LEU A 9 24.23 -21.62 24.02
N VAL A 10 22.94 -21.95 23.99
CA VAL A 10 21.87 -20.95 24.06
C VAL A 10 20.95 -21.27 25.24
N ASN A 11 20.61 -20.26 26.02
CA ASN A 11 19.57 -20.31 27.02
C ASN A 11 18.41 -19.40 26.61
N TYR A 12 17.18 -19.94 26.59
CA TYR A 12 15.99 -19.19 26.23
C TYR A 12 15.28 -18.65 27.46
N ILE A 13 15.04 -17.35 27.45
CA ILE A 13 14.18 -16.66 28.41
C ILE A 13 12.89 -16.34 27.64
N TYR A 14 11.81 -17.01 28.01
CA TYR A 14 10.50 -16.78 27.43
C TYR A 14 9.82 -15.64 28.19
N VAL A 15 9.41 -14.61 27.45
CA VAL A 15 8.63 -13.51 27.98
C VAL A 15 7.26 -13.56 27.33
N ASP A 16 6.24 -13.81 28.12
CA ASP A 16 4.86 -13.77 27.68
C ASP A 16 4.32 -12.35 27.87
N MET A 17 3.78 -11.76 26.79
CA MET A 17 3.36 -10.38 26.78
C MET A 17 1.86 -10.28 26.56
N HIS A 18 1.19 -9.57 27.46
CA HIS A 18 -0.20 -9.15 27.26
C HIS A 18 -0.30 -7.81 26.46
N ALA A 19 0.83 -7.19 26.13
CA ALA A 19 0.88 -5.94 25.39
C ALA A 19 0.63 -6.15 23.89
N ARG A 20 -0.11 -5.21 23.27
CA ARG A 20 -0.42 -5.24 21.84
C ARG A 20 0.75 -4.80 20.94
N ASP A 21 1.72 -4.05 21.47
CA ASP A 21 2.89 -3.54 20.74
C ASP A 21 4.16 -4.28 21.13
N ILE A 22 4.49 -5.29 20.33
CA ILE A 22 5.73 -6.08 20.50
C ILE A 22 6.97 -5.25 20.20
N GLY A 23 6.91 -4.36 19.21
CA GLY A 23 8.05 -3.55 18.79
C GLY A 23 8.46 -2.53 19.86
N GLY A 24 7.51 -1.80 20.41
CA GLY A 24 7.73 -0.85 21.50
C GLY A 24 8.27 -1.53 22.76
N TYR A 25 7.66 -2.65 23.14
CA TYR A 25 8.13 -3.42 24.29
C TYR A 25 9.60 -3.86 24.16
N VAL A 26 9.98 -4.42 23.01
CA VAL A 26 11.36 -4.86 22.79
C VAL A 26 12.33 -3.69 22.77
N ALA A 27 11.95 -2.55 22.19
CA ALA A 27 12.78 -1.34 22.20
C ALA A 27 13.03 -0.84 23.65
N ASP A 28 11.99 -0.76 24.46
CA ASP A 28 12.09 -0.36 25.86
C ASP A 28 12.92 -1.37 26.67
N ALA A 29 12.71 -2.66 26.45
CA ALA A 29 13.46 -3.70 27.11
C ALA A 29 14.94 -3.69 26.71
N GLN A 30 15.28 -3.41 25.45
CA GLN A 30 16.66 -3.24 25.00
C GLN A 30 17.35 -2.07 25.73
N HIS A 31 16.67 -0.94 25.86
CA HIS A 31 17.18 0.21 26.60
C HIS A 31 17.44 -0.11 28.07
N VAL A 32 16.47 -0.74 28.73
CA VAL A 32 16.60 -1.10 30.16
C VAL A 32 17.71 -2.12 30.37
N LEU A 33 17.84 -3.10 29.48
CA LEU A 33 18.89 -4.13 29.58
C LEU A 33 20.29 -3.55 29.35
N ALA A 34 20.42 -2.67 28.34
CA ALA A 34 21.69 -2.02 28.06
C ALA A 34 22.19 -1.15 29.22
N ASP A 35 21.26 -0.53 29.94
CA ASP A 35 21.59 0.40 31.05
C ASP A 35 21.82 -0.34 32.37
N LYS A 36 21.08 -1.42 32.64
CA LYS A 36 21.07 -2.06 33.96
C LYS A 36 21.86 -3.38 34.05
N ILE A 37 22.14 -4.04 32.94
CA ILE A 37 22.76 -5.38 32.95
C ILE A 37 24.01 -5.38 32.09
N PRO A 38 25.22 -5.36 32.72
CA PRO A 38 26.46 -5.57 31.99
C PRO A 38 26.51 -7.02 31.49
N VAL A 39 26.50 -7.19 30.17
CA VAL A 39 26.62 -8.52 29.55
C VAL A 39 28.10 -8.98 29.66
N PRO A 40 28.39 -10.11 30.32
CA PRO A 40 29.75 -10.60 30.45
C PRO A 40 30.41 -10.88 29.11
N PRO A 41 31.74 -10.74 28.97
CA PRO A 41 32.44 -11.05 27.72
C PRO A 41 32.20 -12.52 27.33
N GLY A 42 31.84 -12.74 26.08
CA GLY A 42 31.48 -14.05 25.53
C GLY A 42 29.99 -14.37 25.49
N PHE A 43 29.17 -13.53 26.11
CA PHE A 43 27.69 -13.65 26.02
C PHE A 43 27.12 -12.63 25.05
N ARG A 44 26.01 -13.00 24.39
CA ARG A 44 25.25 -12.12 23.48
C ARG A 44 23.76 -12.30 23.75
N LEU A 45 23.06 -11.18 23.90
CA LEU A 45 21.61 -11.13 23.96
C LEU A 45 21.07 -11.05 22.53
N GLN A 46 20.16 -11.94 22.20
CA GLN A 46 19.48 -11.95 20.91
C GLN A 46 17.98 -12.05 21.14
N TRP A 47 17.25 -11.13 20.55
CA TRP A 47 15.79 -11.16 20.53
C TRP A 47 15.33 -12.08 19.40
N SER A 48 14.45 -13.02 19.74
CA SER A 48 13.97 -14.06 18.84
C SER A 48 12.44 -14.13 18.89
N GLY A 49 11.85 -14.90 17.98
CA GLY A 49 10.40 -15.08 17.91
C GLY A 49 9.71 -14.06 17.01
N GLN A 50 8.50 -13.61 17.39
CA GLN A 50 7.68 -12.72 16.54
C GLN A 50 8.35 -11.39 16.20
N PHE A 51 9.19 -10.88 17.09
CA PHE A 51 9.95 -9.64 16.84
C PHE A 51 10.92 -9.77 15.66
N GLU A 52 11.63 -10.88 15.56
CA GLU A 52 12.57 -11.13 14.46
C GLU A 52 11.85 -11.21 13.10
N TYR A 53 10.67 -11.82 13.07
CA TYR A 53 9.83 -11.85 11.86
C TYR A 53 9.36 -10.46 11.46
N LEU A 54 8.97 -9.62 12.43
CA LEU A 54 8.57 -8.23 12.18
C LEU A 54 9.73 -7.40 11.61
N GLU A 55 10.91 -7.52 12.16
CA GLU A 55 12.09 -6.77 11.72
C GLU A 55 12.53 -7.20 10.32
N ARG A 56 12.57 -8.50 10.05
CA ARG A 56 12.83 -9.03 8.71
C ARG A 56 11.78 -8.61 7.69
N ALA A 57 10.51 -8.61 8.08
CA ALA A 57 9.42 -8.15 7.21
C ALA A 57 9.56 -6.67 6.90
N ARG A 58 9.84 -5.81 7.89
CA ARG A 58 10.07 -4.37 7.69
C ARG A 58 11.23 -4.10 6.74
N ALA A 59 12.37 -4.77 6.94
CA ALA A 59 13.54 -4.62 6.07
C ALA A 59 13.24 -5.01 4.61
N LYS A 60 12.53 -6.12 4.40
CA LYS A 60 12.12 -6.54 3.05
C LYS A 60 11.11 -5.58 2.42
N LEU A 61 10.10 -5.14 3.17
CA LEU A 61 9.09 -4.21 2.68
C LEU A 61 9.68 -2.85 2.31
N ALA A 62 10.67 -2.37 3.04
CA ALA A 62 11.36 -1.11 2.75
C ALA A 62 12.00 -1.08 1.36
N VAL A 63 12.38 -2.24 0.80
CA VAL A 63 12.94 -2.36 -0.55
C VAL A 63 11.85 -2.73 -1.57
N VAL A 64 11.04 -3.74 -1.25
CA VAL A 64 10.04 -4.28 -2.19
C VAL A 64 8.98 -3.24 -2.54
N VAL A 65 8.47 -2.48 -1.56
CA VAL A 65 7.40 -1.51 -1.80
C VAL A 65 7.82 -0.40 -2.78
N PRO A 66 8.96 0.30 -2.61
CA PRO A 66 9.39 1.31 -3.58
C PRO A 66 9.64 0.72 -4.98
N VAL A 67 10.29 -0.44 -5.06
CA VAL A 67 10.54 -1.10 -6.35
C VAL A 67 9.23 -1.43 -7.05
N THR A 68 8.26 -1.99 -6.33
CA THR A 68 6.94 -2.31 -6.89
C THR A 68 6.22 -1.05 -7.36
N LEU A 69 6.26 0.05 -6.61
CA LEU A 69 5.66 1.32 -7.01
C LEU A 69 6.30 1.88 -8.29
N VAL A 70 7.62 1.78 -8.44
CA VAL A 70 8.31 2.18 -9.67
C VAL A 70 7.88 1.32 -10.87
N VAL A 71 7.80 0.01 -10.69
CA VAL A 71 7.33 -0.91 -11.74
C VAL A 71 5.89 -0.58 -12.15
N ILE A 72 5.00 -0.37 -11.18
CA ILE A 72 3.61 0.03 -11.44
C ILE A 72 3.57 1.37 -12.19
N PHE A 73 4.36 2.35 -11.76
CA PHE A 73 4.43 3.65 -12.43
C PHE A 73 4.86 3.50 -13.89
N VAL A 74 5.90 2.72 -14.17
CA VAL A 74 6.38 2.48 -15.54
C VAL A 74 5.31 1.79 -16.38
N LEU A 75 4.64 0.76 -15.85
CA LEU A 75 3.57 0.06 -16.56
C LEU A 75 2.38 0.97 -16.88
N LEU A 76 1.96 1.79 -15.92
CA LEU A 76 0.89 2.77 -16.12
C LEU A 76 1.30 3.83 -17.15
N TYR A 77 2.55 4.30 -17.08
CA TYR A 77 3.05 5.27 -18.05
C TYR A 77 3.09 4.72 -19.46
N LEU A 78 3.52 3.46 -19.64
CA LEU A 78 3.50 2.79 -20.94
C LEU A 78 2.06 2.58 -21.46
N ASN A 79 1.11 2.34 -20.56
CA ASN A 79 -0.30 2.14 -20.93
C ASN A 79 -1.00 3.43 -21.36
N PHE A 80 -0.81 4.53 -20.60
CA PHE A 80 -1.49 5.79 -20.87
C PHE A 80 -0.72 6.73 -21.81
N GLY A 81 0.61 6.61 -21.85
CA GLY A 81 1.48 7.50 -22.64
C GLY A 81 1.53 8.95 -22.15
N ARG A 82 0.88 9.26 -21.00
CA ARG A 82 0.76 10.61 -20.44
C ARG A 82 1.04 10.60 -18.94
N LEU A 83 1.99 11.43 -18.51
CA LEU A 83 2.37 11.55 -17.10
C LEU A 83 1.21 11.97 -16.19
N THR A 84 0.35 12.87 -16.66
CA THR A 84 -0.78 13.39 -15.86
C THR A 84 -1.74 12.28 -15.47
N GLU A 85 -2.10 11.41 -16.41
CA GLU A 85 -3.02 10.29 -16.20
C GLU A 85 -2.40 9.26 -15.25
N THR A 86 -1.13 8.92 -15.48
CA THR A 86 -0.37 8.04 -14.59
C THR A 86 -0.30 8.57 -13.16
N LEU A 87 -0.02 9.86 -12.98
CA LEU A 87 0.05 10.48 -11.66
C LEU A 87 -1.30 10.52 -10.95
N ILE A 88 -2.40 10.73 -11.65
CA ILE A 88 -3.75 10.70 -11.07
C ILE A 88 -4.04 9.32 -10.47
N VAL A 89 -3.75 8.24 -11.21
CA VAL A 89 -3.92 6.88 -10.71
C VAL A 89 -2.99 6.61 -9.53
N MET A 90 -1.71 6.96 -9.64
CA MET A 90 -0.75 6.77 -8.55
C MET A 90 -1.13 7.52 -7.28
N LEU A 91 -1.70 8.72 -7.40
CA LEU A 91 -2.12 9.53 -6.26
C LEU A 91 -3.40 9.00 -5.60
N SER A 92 -4.22 8.23 -6.30
CA SER A 92 -5.42 7.60 -5.73
C SER A 92 -5.07 6.58 -4.64
N VAL A 93 -3.91 5.91 -4.76
CA VAL A 93 -3.46 4.89 -3.80
C VAL A 93 -3.17 5.49 -2.41
N PRO A 94 -2.27 6.48 -2.25
CA PRO A 94 -2.05 7.08 -0.94
C PRO A 94 -3.31 7.74 -0.37
N PHE A 95 -4.18 8.30 -1.22
CA PHE A 95 -5.45 8.86 -0.77
C PHE A 95 -6.37 7.79 -0.15
N ALA A 96 -6.47 6.61 -0.78
CA ALA A 96 -7.22 5.49 -0.24
C ALA A 96 -6.63 4.97 1.09
N LEU A 97 -5.29 4.95 1.20
CA LEU A 97 -4.60 4.51 2.41
C LEU A 97 -4.84 5.44 3.60
N VAL A 98 -5.03 6.74 3.37
CA VAL A 98 -5.37 7.71 4.43
C VAL A 98 -6.62 7.29 5.20
N GLY A 99 -7.67 6.84 4.51
CA GLY A 99 -8.89 6.32 5.16
C GLY A 99 -8.62 5.13 6.06
N GLY A 100 -7.77 4.20 5.62
CA GLY A 100 -7.35 3.04 6.42
C GLY A 100 -6.56 3.44 7.68
N VAL A 101 -5.64 4.40 7.55
CA VAL A 101 -4.86 4.93 8.69
C VAL A 101 -5.76 5.62 9.71
N TRP A 102 -6.71 6.43 9.27
CA TRP A 102 -7.69 7.07 10.14
C TRP A 102 -8.55 6.06 10.90
N LEU A 103 -9.02 5.03 10.21
CA LEU A 103 -9.80 3.96 10.83
C LEU A 103 -8.99 3.24 11.91
N MET A 104 -7.73 2.90 11.62
CA MET A 104 -6.84 2.28 12.60
C MET A 104 -6.61 3.16 13.82
N ALA A 105 -6.35 4.46 13.60
CA ALA A 105 -6.14 5.42 14.69
C ALA A 105 -7.40 5.54 15.58
N TRP A 106 -8.58 5.55 14.96
CA TRP A 106 -9.85 5.62 15.71
C TRP A 106 -10.12 4.34 16.50
N MET A 107 -9.86 3.18 15.91
CA MET A 107 -10.07 1.88 16.56
C MET A 107 -8.91 1.48 17.50
N GLN A 108 -7.86 2.29 17.60
CA GLN A 108 -6.66 2.03 18.40
C GLN A 108 -6.01 0.67 18.08
N PHE A 109 -6.07 0.24 16.83
CA PHE A 109 -5.35 -0.96 16.39
C PHE A 109 -3.90 -0.65 16.09
N ASN A 110 -3.01 -1.50 16.59
CA ASN A 110 -1.58 -1.42 16.28
C ASN A 110 -1.28 -2.03 14.90
N LEU A 111 -0.23 -1.55 14.27
CA LEU A 111 0.24 -2.04 12.98
C LEU A 111 0.70 -3.50 13.14
N SER A 112 -0.08 -4.43 12.61
CA SER A 112 0.22 -5.85 12.57
C SER A 112 0.45 -6.31 11.12
N VAL A 113 0.97 -7.52 10.95
CA VAL A 113 1.12 -8.13 9.61
C VAL A 113 -0.22 -8.24 8.90
N ALA A 114 -1.29 -8.59 9.63
CA ALA A 114 -2.64 -8.67 9.07
C ALA A 114 -3.13 -7.31 8.54
N VAL A 115 -2.88 -6.23 9.29
CA VAL A 115 -3.19 -4.86 8.86
C VAL A 115 -2.40 -4.47 7.62
N ALA A 116 -1.10 -4.80 7.56
CA ALA A 116 -0.27 -4.54 6.38
C ALA A 116 -0.82 -5.25 5.12
N VAL A 117 -1.26 -6.50 5.23
CA VAL A 117 -1.93 -7.23 4.14
C VAL A 117 -3.23 -6.53 3.72
N GLY A 118 -4.02 -6.04 4.68
CA GLY A 118 -5.23 -5.27 4.40
C GLY A 118 -4.95 -3.98 3.62
N PHE A 119 -3.89 -3.26 3.97
CA PHE A 119 -3.45 -2.08 3.22
C PHE A 119 -2.99 -2.40 1.80
N ILE A 120 -2.30 -3.52 1.58
CA ILE A 120 -1.90 -3.97 0.24
C ILE A 120 -3.15 -4.25 -0.62
N ALA A 121 -4.14 -4.95 -0.06
CA ALA A 121 -5.40 -5.22 -0.74
C ALA A 121 -6.16 -3.93 -1.07
N LEU A 122 -6.25 -2.99 -0.11
CA LEU A 122 -6.89 -1.69 -0.31
C LEU A 122 -6.21 -0.88 -1.42
N ALA A 123 -4.88 -0.86 -1.44
CA ALA A 123 -4.09 -0.20 -2.48
C ALA A 123 -4.36 -0.80 -3.86
N GLY A 124 -4.44 -2.14 -3.96
CA GLY A 124 -4.77 -2.84 -5.20
C GLY A 124 -6.13 -2.45 -5.76
N VAL A 125 -7.18 -2.49 -4.92
CA VAL A 125 -8.55 -2.12 -5.32
C VAL A 125 -8.63 -0.63 -5.71
N ALA A 126 -7.94 0.25 -4.98
CA ALA A 126 -7.92 1.69 -5.30
C ALA A 126 -7.25 1.96 -6.66
N ALA A 127 -6.13 1.30 -6.94
CA ALA A 127 -5.44 1.41 -8.23
C ALA A 127 -6.31 0.87 -9.38
N GLU A 128 -6.92 -0.30 -9.21
CA GLU A 128 -7.81 -0.90 -10.20
C GLU A 128 -8.98 0.03 -10.53
N THR A 129 -9.67 0.52 -9.51
CA THR A 129 -10.80 1.45 -9.70
C THR A 129 -10.36 2.74 -10.40
N GLY A 130 -9.20 3.29 -10.05
CA GLY A 130 -8.63 4.48 -10.68
C GLY A 130 -8.32 4.27 -12.16
N VAL A 131 -7.69 3.16 -12.50
CA VAL A 131 -7.35 2.79 -13.89
C VAL A 131 -8.61 2.60 -14.72
N VAL A 132 -9.57 1.80 -14.24
CA VAL A 132 -10.82 1.52 -14.94
C VAL A 132 -11.58 2.83 -15.21
N MET A 133 -11.74 3.68 -14.19
CA MET A 133 -12.43 4.96 -14.34
C MET A 133 -11.76 5.86 -15.37
N LEU A 134 -10.42 5.91 -15.38
CA LEU A 134 -9.67 6.76 -16.31
C LEU A 134 -9.79 6.26 -17.77
N ILE A 135 -9.74 4.94 -17.99
CA ILE A 135 -9.92 4.35 -19.31
C ILE A 135 -11.30 4.67 -19.89
N TYR A 136 -12.37 4.53 -19.12
CA TYR A 136 -13.72 4.85 -19.59
C TYR A 136 -13.90 6.36 -19.85
N LEU A 137 -13.29 7.22 -19.03
CA LEU A 137 -13.27 8.67 -19.26
C LEU A 137 -12.54 9.04 -20.54
N ASP A 138 -11.36 8.46 -20.79
CA ASP A 138 -10.59 8.75 -22.01
C ASP A 138 -11.33 8.26 -23.28
N HIS A 139 -11.93 7.08 -23.24
CA HIS A 139 -12.77 6.60 -24.34
C HIS A 139 -13.97 7.50 -24.60
N ALA A 140 -14.69 7.92 -23.57
CA ALA A 140 -15.83 8.83 -23.71
C ALA A 140 -15.42 10.20 -24.28
N LEU A 141 -14.29 10.76 -23.80
CA LEU A 141 -13.74 12.01 -24.30
C LEU A 141 -13.30 11.92 -25.76
N THR A 142 -12.57 10.86 -26.11
CA THR A 142 -12.09 10.64 -27.47
C THR A 142 -13.25 10.42 -28.43
N GLY A 143 -14.23 9.62 -28.05
CA GLY A 143 -15.44 9.40 -28.85
C GLY A 143 -16.24 10.68 -29.08
N ARG A 144 -16.41 11.54 -28.07
CA ARG A 144 -17.08 12.83 -28.21
C ARG A 144 -16.31 13.82 -29.05
N ARG A 145 -14.99 13.89 -28.90
CA ARG A 145 -14.13 14.74 -29.75
C ARG A 145 -14.26 14.32 -31.22
N ALA A 146 -14.23 13.02 -31.51
CA ALA A 146 -14.40 12.52 -32.86
C ALA A 146 -15.78 12.84 -33.45
N ARG A 147 -16.86 12.79 -32.65
CA ARG A 147 -18.21 13.21 -33.10
C ARG A 147 -18.26 14.71 -33.41
N CYS A 148 -17.77 15.57 -32.52
CA CYS A 148 -17.72 16.99 -32.75
C CYS A 148 -16.90 17.36 -34.02
N ALA A 149 -15.79 16.65 -34.26
CA ALA A 149 -14.97 16.86 -35.46
C ALA A 149 -15.70 16.43 -36.75
N ARG A 150 -16.53 15.38 -36.71
CA ARG A 150 -17.35 14.96 -37.88
C ARG A 150 -18.51 15.93 -38.16
N GLU A 151 -19.02 16.57 -37.10
CA GLU A 151 -20.09 17.56 -37.19
C GLU A 151 -19.58 18.99 -37.50
N ASP A 152 -18.26 19.14 -37.72
CA ASP A 152 -17.55 20.42 -37.89
C ASP A 152 -17.88 21.46 -36.80
N ARG A 153 -18.04 20.97 -35.56
CA ARG A 153 -18.48 21.75 -34.40
C ARG A 153 -17.37 21.79 -33.35
N ALA A 154 -17.17 22.99 -32.78
CA ALA A 154 -16.20 23.16 -31.70
C ALA A 154 -16.61 22.39 -30.44
N PHE A 155 -15.63 21.73 -29.82
CA PHE A 155 -15.81 21.03 -28.55
C PHE A 155 -16.05 22.00 -27.40
N THR A 156 -17.20 21.91 -26.73
CA THR A 156 -17.63 22.86 -25.69
C THR A 156 -17.56 22.26 -24.28
N ARG A 157 -17.69 23.11 -23.26
CA ARG A 157 -17.81 22.66 -21.86
C ARG A 157 -19.00 21.72 -21.60
N LYS A 158 -20.06 21.86 -22.41
CA LYS A 158 -21.23 20.95 -22.32
C LYS A 158 -20.86 19.55 -22.79
N ASP A 159 -20.09 19.46 -23.88
CA ASP A 159 -19.60 18.18 -24.40
C ASP A 159 -18.64 17.50 -23.43
N LEU A 160 -17.78 18.28 -22.75
CA LEU A 160 -16.90 17.78 -21.70
C LEU A 160 -17.70 17.18 -20.53
N ARG A 161 -18.69 17.91 -20.02
CA ARG A 161 -19.54 17.40 -18.93
C ARG A 161 -20.31 16.15 -19.33
N ALA A 162 -20.84 16.11 -20.54
CA ALA A 162 -21.55 14.95 -21.04
C ALA A 162 -20.60 13.74 -21.22
N ALA A 163 -19.35 13.94 -21.67
CA ALA A 163 -18.35 12.89 -21.74
C ALA A 163 -17.99 12.35 -20.35
N ILE A 164 -17.82 13.22 -19.35
CA ILE A 164 -17.55 12.81 -17.96
C ILE A 164 -18.71 11.98 -17.41
N MET A 165 -19.95 12.41 -17.59
CA MET A 165 -21.12 11.66 -17.12
C MET A 165 -21.25 10.30 -17.84
N GLU A 166 -21.03 10.25 -19.15
CA GLU A 166 -21.04 9.01 -19.94
C GLU A 166 -19.96 8.04 -19.47
N GLY A 167 -18.71 8.51 -19.29
CA GLY A 167 -17.61 7.70 -18.79
C GLY A 167 -17.84 7.18 -17.36
N ALA A 168 -18.39 7.99 -16.48
CA ALA A 168 -18.71 7.60 -15.10
C ALA A 168 -19.83 6.55 -15.03
N VAL A 169 -20.84 6.64 -15.88
CA VAL A 169 -21.93 5.64 -15.96
C VAL A 169 -21.42 4.32 -16.52
N LEU A 170 -20.58 4.35 -17.58
CA LEU A 170 -19.99 3.16 -18.16
C LEU A 170 -19.04 2.45 -17.19
N ALA A 171 -18.26 3.19 -16.41
CA ALA A 171 -17.39 2.63 -15.38
C ALA A 171 -18.19 1.90 -14.27
N ARG A 172 -19.42 2.38 -13.98
CA ARG A 172 -20.29 1.77 -12.95
C ARG A 172 -21.05 0.53 -13.42
N ALA A 173 -21.30 0.41 -14.72
CA ALA A 173 -22.05 -0.69 -15.31
C ALA A 173 -21.32 -1.23 -16.55
N PRO A 174 -20.18 -1.94 -16.38
CA PRO A 174 -19.48 -2.55 -17.50
C PRO A 174 -20.38 -3.62 -18.14
N GLY A 175 -20.88 -3.36 -19.35
CA GLY A 175 -21.69 -4.33 -20.09
C GLY A 175 -22.97 -3.80 -20.74
N THR A 176 -23.37 -2.56 -20.53
CA THR A 176 -24.46 -1.94 -21.30
C THR A 176 -23.90 -1.31 -22.58
N PRO A 177 -24.16 -1.88 -23.77
CA PRO A 177 -23.77 -1.24 -25.01
C PRO A 177 -24.52 0.09 -25.14
N SER A 178 -23.76 1.16 -25.38
CA SER A 178 -24.34 2.45 -25.77
C SER A 178 -25.13 2.29 -27.07
N ARG A 179 -26.44 2.43 -27.02
CA ARG A 179 -27.29 2.61 -28.19
C ARG A 179 -27.11 3.96 -28.81
#